data_9d13b5a5c4288d56096cb480401817c2
#
_entry.id   9d13b5a5c4288d56096cb480401817c2
#
_cell.length_a   1.000
_cell.length_b   1.000
_cell.length_c   1.000
_cell.angle_alpha   90.00
_cell.angle_beta   90.00
_cell.angle_gamma   90.00
#
_symmetry.space_group_name_H-M   'P 1'
#
loop_
_entity.id
_entity.type
_entity.pdbx_description
1 polymer ?
#
loop_
_entity_poly.entity_id
_entity_poly.type
_entity_poly.pdbx_seq_one_letter_code
_entity_poly.pdbx_strand_id
1 'polypeptide(L)'
;MRVRVIAGEFGKRRLDTPPGRSTHPMSERGRGAIFNTIQQELPGATVLDAFAGTGALGIEALSRGARHVTFIESHRIAQKVIQNNLHTLGIGPERATLARTRVRSWLGTNQDARFDLIFVDPPYYQILQHFSTVERLFSLLKPGALMVLSKPGTCEEEVIINQDIVVVDNRRYGNLTLALYRKKS
;
A
#
# COMPACT_ATOMS: atom_id res chain seq x y z
N MET A 1 -8.26 3.12 -17.85
CA MET A 1 -7.61 1.84 -17.50
C MET A 1 -8.58 1.08 -16.61
N ARG A 2 -8.72 -0.23 -16.77
CA ARG A 2 -9.65 -1.02 -15.92
C ARG A 2 -8.83 -1.70 -14.82
N VAL A 3 -9.16 -1.46 -13.58
CA VAL A 3 -8.56 -2.11 -12.41
C VAL A 3 -9.60 -3.08 -11.82
N ARG A 4 -9.17 -4.25 -11.41
CA ARG A 4 -10.04 -5.23 -10.73
C ARG A 4 -9.31 -5.85 -9.54
N VAL A 5 -10.07 -6.37 -8.60
CA VAL A 5 -9.58 -7.23 -7.53
C VAL A 5 -9.18 -8.58 -8.14
N ILE A 6 -7.99 -9.07 -7.78
CA ILE A 6 -7.39 -10.27 -8.40
C ILE A 6 -7.99 -11.53 -7.80
N ALA A 7 -8.03 -11.62 -6.47
CA ALA A 7 -8.43 -12.84 -5.75
C ALA A 7 -9.16 -12.53 -4.43
N GLY A 8 -9.60 -13.58 -3.75
CA GLY A 8 -10.26 -13.49 -2.45
C GLY A 8 -11.75 -13.17 -2.53
N GLU A 9 -12.31 -12.65 -1.44
CA GLU A 9 -13.75 -12.35 -1.24
C GLU A 9 -14.35 -11.51 -2.37
N PHE A 10 -13.60 -10.49 -2.84
CA PHE A 10 -14.04 -9.58 -3.88
C PHE A 10 -13.42 -9.88 -5.26
N GLY A 11 -12.84 -11.06 -5.44
CA GLY A 11 -12.15 -11.45 -6.67
C GLY A 11 -12.96 -11.17 -7.94
N LYS A 12 -12.31 -10.68 -9.00
CA LYS A 12 -12.90 -10.27 -10.31
C LYS A 12 -13.79 -9.02 -10.26
N ARG A 13 -14.12 -8.45 -9.09
CA ARG A 13 -14.89 -7.20 -8.99
C ARG A 13 -14.08 -6.05 -9.57
N ARG A 14 -14.74 -5.19 -10.32
CA ARG A 14 -14.11 -3.99 -10.92
C ARG A 14 -14.05 -2.88 -9.90
N LEU A 15 -12.94 -2.13 -9.96
CA LEU A 15 -12.73 -0.92 -9.18
C LEU A 15 -12.77 0.29 -10.09
N ASP A 16 -13.41 1.34 -9.62
CA ASP A 16 -13.36 2.65 -10.25
C ASP A 16 -11.95 3.22 -10.15
N THR A 17 -11.57 4.03 -11.15
CA THR A 17 -10.29 4.74 -11.19
C THR A 17 -10.53 6.23 -11.41
N PRO A 18 -9.68 7.12 -10.87
CA PRO A 18 -9.78 8.54 -11.15
C PRO A 18 -9.73 8.83 -12.66
N PRO A 19 -10.48 9.79 -13.16
CA PRO A 19 -10.40 10.23 -14.56
C PRO A 19 -9.00 10.83 -14.84
N GLY A 20 -8.50 10.60 -16.06
CA GLY A 20 -7.21 11.14 -16.52
C GLY A 20 -6.02 10.20 -16.26
N ARG A 21 -4.80 10.70 -16.58
CA ARG A 21 -3.54 9.97 -16.44
C ARG A 21 -2.78 10.30 -15.14
N SER A 22 -3.41 10.94 -14.18
CA SER A 22 -2.77 11.43 -12.95
C SER A 22 -2.33 10.31 -11.99
N THR A 23 -2.89 9.13 -12.14
CA THR A 23 -2.45 7.93 -11.41
C THR A 23 -2.14 6.84 -12.41
N HIS A 24 -0.95 6.28 -12.34
CA HIS A 24 -0.60 5.02 -13.02
C HIS A 24 -0.73 3.91 -11.99
N PRO A 25 -1.94 3.34 -11.82
CA PRO A 25 -2.10 2.26 -10.86
C PRO A 25 -1.16 1.12 -11.25
N MET A 26 -0.54 0.52 -10.27
CA MET A 26 0.31 -0.65 -10.48
C MET A 26 -0.43 -1.69 -11.34
N SER A 27 0.26 -2.26 -12.31
CA SER A 27 -0.33 -3.25 -13.21
C SER A 27 -0.91 -4.43 -12.42
N GLU A 28 -1.93 -5.09 -12.97
CA GLU A 28 -2.49 -6.31 -12.37
C GLU A 28 -1.43 -7.39 -12.15
N ARG A 29 -0.47 -7.51 -13.08
CA ARG A 29 0.67 -8.42 -12.97
C ARG A 29 1.58 -8.06 -11.78
N GLY A 30 1.89 -6.77 -11.58
CA GLY A 30 2.69 -6.29 -10.45
C GLY A 30 1.99 -6.55 -9.12
N ARG A 31 0.70 -6.20 -9.03
CA ARG A 31 -0.10 -6.49 -7.83
C ARG A 31 -0.19 -7.99 -7.55
N GLY A 32 -0.45 -8.81 -8.59
CA GLY A 32 -0.47 -10.26 -8.44
C GLY A 32 0.83 -10.81 -7.87
N ALA A 33 1.96 -10.32 -8.35
CA ALA A 33 3.27 -10.71 -7.85
C ALA A 33 3.47 -10.36 -6.37
N ILE A 34 3.11 -9.14 -5.95
CA ILE A 34 3.15 -8.73 -4.53
C ILE A 34 2.33 -9.70 -3.70
N PHE A 35 1.04 -9.83 -4.01
CA PHE A 35 0.10 -10.57 -3.19
C PHE A 35 0.35 -12.07 -3.15
N ASN A 36 0.98 -12.64 -4.17
CA ASN A 36 1.45 -14.04 -4.13
C ASN A 36 2.64 -14.20 -3.17
N THR A 37 3.54 -13.21 -3.12
CA THR A 37 4.70 -13.26 -2.21
C THR A 37 4.30 -13.09 -0.74
N ILE A 38 3.32 -12.20 -0.46
CA ILE A 38 2.92 -11.86 0.91
C ILE A 38 1.64 -12.57 1.36
N GLN A 39 1.21 -13.59 0.66
CA GLN A 39 -0.10 -14.24 0.90
C GLN A 39 -0.29 -14.69 2.35
N GLN A 40 0.75 -15.15 3.01
CA GLN A 40 0.68 -15.64 4.39
C GLN A 40 0.59 -14.52 5.43
N GLU A 41 0.93 -13.28 5.05
CA GLU A 41 0.93 -12.11 5.92
C GLU A 41 -0.45 -11.43 6.00
N LEU A 42 -1.41 -11.83 5.16
CA LEU A 42 -2.69 -11.12 5.00
C LEU A 42 -3.78 -11.54 6.00
N PRO A 43 -3.97 -12.83 6.33
CA PRO A 43 -5.07 -13.24 7.20
C PRO A 43 -5.01 -12.56 8.56
N GLY A 44 -6.07 -11.79 8.91
CA GLY A 44 -6.18 -11.08 10.17
C GLY A 44 -5.31 -9.83 10.33
N ALA A 45 -4.51 -9.47 9.31
CA ALA A 45 -3.58 -8.35 9.36
C ALA A 45 -4.26 -6.99 9.47
N THR A 46 -3.65 -6.09 10.23
CA THR A 46 -3.89 -4.64 10.14
C THR A 46 -2.94 -4.02 9.14
N VAL A 47 -3.48 -3.35 8.13
CA VAL A 47 -2.72 -2.88 6.97
C VAL A 47 -2.80 -1.36 6.83
N LEU A 48 -1.70 -0.73 6.44
CA LEU A 48 -1.63 0.66 6.01
C LEU A 48 -1.36 0.73 4.52
N ASP A 49 -2.23 1.38 3.76
CA ASP A 49 -2.00 1.77 2.36
C ASP A 49 -1.66 3.26 2.34
N ALA A 50 -0.37 3.59 2.38
CA ALA A 50 0.11 4.93 2.70
C ALA A 50 -0.07 5.93 1.55
N PHE A 51 -0.15 5.48 0.30
CA PHE A 51 -0.38 6.31 -0.89
C PHE A 51 -1.46 5.63 -1.73
N ALA A 52 -2.69 5.62 -1.20
CA ALA A 52 -3.72 4.67 -1.61
C ALA A 52 -4.22 4.81 -3.06
N GLY A 53 -4.17 6.01 -3.65
CA GLY A 53 -4.59 6.25 -5.03
C GLY A 53 -6.01 5.75 -5.32
N THR A 54 -6.14 4.63 -6.01
CA THR A 54 -7.44 3.98 -6.28
C THR A 54 -7.93 3.10 -5.12
N GLY A 55 -7.10 2.85 -4.11
CA GLY A 55 -7.33 1.88 -3.04
C GLY A 55 -7.10 0.42 -3.44
N ALA A 56 -6.55 0.17 -4.64
CA ALA A 56 -6.46 -1.19 -5.19
C ALA A 56 -5.59 -2.14 -4.36
N LEU A 57 -4.51 -1.66 -3.73
CA LEU A 57 -3.65 -2.49 -2.87
C LEU A 57 -4.37 -2.83 -1.56
N GLY A 58 -4.91 -1.83 -0.87
CA GLY A 58 -5.63 -2.06 0.38
C GLY A 58 -6.91 -2.90 0.19
N ILE A 59 -7.67 -2.69 -0.89
CA ILE A 59 -8.86 -3.50 -1.21
C ILE A 59 -8.47 -4.94 -1.53
N GLU A 60 -7.39 -5.19 -2.26
CA GLU A 60 -6.88 -6.54 -2.50
C GLU A 60 -6.48 -7.22 -1.19
N ALA A 61 -5.85 -6.48 -0.25
CA ALA A 61 -5.51 -7.00 1.08
C ALA A 61 -6.76 -7.41 1.87
N LEU A 62 -7.81 -6.57 1.89
CA LEU A 62 -9.11 -6.90 2.49
C LEU A 62 -9.73 -8.13 1.84
N SER A 63 -9.69 -8.22 0.52
CA SER A 63 -10.22 -9.35 -0.25
C SER A 63 -9.55 -10.67 0.11
N ARG A 64 -8.28 -10.63 0.51
CA ARG A 64 -7.48 -11.80 0.88
C ARG A 64 -7.41 -12.05 2.38
N GLY A 65 -8.25 -11.39 3.18
CA GLY A 65 -8.44 -11.70 4.58
C GLY A 65 -7.77 -10.75 5.57
N ALA A 66 -7.24 -9.60 5.14
CA ALA A 66 -6.84 -8.55 6.08
C ALA A 66 -8.04 -8.12 6.92
N ARG A 67 -7.82 -7.93 8.22
CA ARG A 67 -8.86 -7.55 9.17
C ARG A 67 -9.29 -6.11 8.95
N HIS A 68 -8.33 -5.21 8.78
CA HIS A 68 -8.59 -3.78 8.64
C HIS A 68 -7.53 -3.11 7.80
N VAL A 69 -7.94 -2.16 6.95
CA VAL A 69 -7.02 -1.33 6.16
C VAL A 69 -7.25 0.15 6.45
N THR A 70 -6.19 0.86 6.77
CA THR A 70 -6.16 2.32 6.79
C THR A 70 -5.60 2.82 5.45
N PHE A 71 -6.41 3.56 4.71
CA PHE A 71 -6.03 4.21 3.46
C PHE A 71 -5.65 5.66 3.75
N ILE A 72 -4.49 6.11 3.28
CA ILE A 72 -4.11 7.53 3.32
C ILE A 72 -4.08 8.07 1.89
N GLU A 73 -4.88 9.09 1.63
CA GLU A 73 -4.95 9.72 0.31
C GLU A 73 -5.19 11.23 0.45
N SER A 74 -4.38 12.03 -0.23
CA SER A 74 -4.48 13.49 -0.19
C SER A 74 -5.34 14.09 -1.31
N HIS A 75 -5.46 13.39 -2.43
CA HIS A 75 -6.14 13.90 -3.62
C HIS A 75 -7.64 13.67 -3.55
N ARG A 76 -8.44 14.73 -3.58
CA ARG A 76 -9.90 14.67 -3.39
C ARG A 76 -10.65 13.73 -4.34
N ILE A 77 -10.22 13.65 -5.60
CA ILE A 77 -10.87 12.77 -6.58
C ILE A 77 -10.57 11.30 -6.23
N ALA A 78 -9.32 10.98 -5.90
CA ALA A 78 -8.95 9.63 -5.49
C ALA A 78 -9.66 9.20 -4.18
N GLN A 79 -9.82 10.11 -3.21
CA GLN A 79 -10.61 9.87 -1.99
C GLN A 79 -12.05 9.46 -2.29
N LYS A 80 -12.71 10.16 -3.23
CA LYS A 80 -14.07 9.81 -3.68
C LYS A 80 -14.10 8.44 -4.35
N VAL A 81 -13.09 8.13 -5.16
CA VAL A 81 -12.97 6.83 -5.84
C VAL A 81 -12.80 5.71 -4.80
N ILE A 82 -11.91 5.86 -3.82
CA ILE A 82 -11.76 4.88 -2.74
C ILE A 82 -13.09 4.68 -2.01
N GLN A 83 -13.76 5.77 -1.63
CA GLN A 83 -15.04 5.69 -0.92
C GLN A 83 -16.10 4.95 -1.73
N ASN A 84 -16.22 5.24 -3.04
CA ASN A 84 -17.16 4.57 -3.94
C ASN A 84 -16.82 3.07 -4.08
N ASN A 85 -15.54 2.74 -4.22
CA ASN A 85 -15.09 1.34 -4.30
C ASN A 85 -15.45 0.58 -3.02
N LEU A 86 -15.16 1.13 -1.84
CA LEU A 86 -15.51 0.52 -0.55
C LEU A 86 -17.03 0.33 -0.43
N HIS A 87 -17.81 1.34 -0.76
CA HIS A 87 -19.28 1.28 -0.71
C HIS A 87 -19.83 0.20 -1.66
N THR A 88 -19.36 0.17 -2.92
CA THR A 88 -19.80 -0.81 -3.94
C THR A 88 -19.46 -2.25 -3.55
N LEU A 89 -18.38 -2.44 -2.79
CA LEU A 89 -17.97 -3.75 -2.28
C LEU A 89 -18.63 -4.11 -0.94
N GLY A 90 -19.42 -3.20 -0.34
CA GLY A 90 -20.04 -3.41 0.96
C GLY A 90 -19.03 -3.43 2.13
N ILE A 91 -17.88 -2.75 1.97
CA ILE A 91 -16.85 -2.68 3.01
C ILE A 91 -17.16 -1.51 3.94
N GLY A 92 -17.49 -1.83 5.18
CA GLY A 92 -17.85 -0.87 6.21
C GLY A 92 -16.66 -0.31 7.00
N PRO A 93 -16.93 0.64 7.92
CA PRO A 93 -15.90 1.32 8.70
C PRO A 93 -15.15 0.39 9.68
N GLU A 94 -15.72 -0.75 10.01
CA GLU A 94 -15.08 -1.79 10.82
C GLU A 94 -13.89 -2.46 10.13
N ARG A 95 -13.88 -2.44 8.77
CA ARG A 95 -12.83 -3.03 7.94
C ARG A 95 -11.94 -2.00 7.24
N ALA A 96 -12.41 -0.76 7.08
CA ALA A 96 -11.69 0.25 6.31
C ALA A 96 -11.80 1.64 6.93
N THR A 97 -10.68 2.35 7.02
CA THR A 97 -10.60 3.76 7.41
C THR A 97 -9.94 4.57 6.31
N LEU A 98 -10.59 5.65 5.84
CA LEU A 98 -10.01 6.57 4.86
C LEU A 98 -9.55 7.86 5.54
N ALA A 99 -8.24 8.03 5.68
CA ALA A 99 -7.60 9.26 6.14
C ALA A 99 -7.39 10.22 4.96
N ARG A 100 -8.15 11.32 4.92
CA ARG A 100 -8.15 12.32 3.83
C ARG A 100 -7.10 13.39 4.08
N THR A 101 -5.84 13.00 3.99
CA THR A 101 -4.71 13.86 4.32
C THR A 101 -3.43 13.38 3.62
N ARG A 102 -2.35 14.16 3.76
CA ARG A 102 -1.02 13.74 3.32
C ARG A 102 -0.41 12.78 4.34
N VAL A 103 0.37 11.81 3.88
CA VAL A 103 1.07 10.83 4.75
C VAL A 103 1.88 11.53 5.85
N ARG A 104 2.64 12.57 5.51
CA ARG A 104 3.44 13.34 6.47
C ARG A 104 2.60 13.96 7.60
N SER A 105 1.43 14.51 7.26
CA SER A 105 0.51 15.10 8.24
C SER A 105 -0.11 14.02 9.12
N TRP A 106 -0.52 12.91 8.52
CA TRP A 106 -1.08 11.77 9.25
C TRP A 106 -0.08 11.18 10.24
N LEU A 107 1.17 11.01 9.85
CA LEU A 107 2.26 10.56 10.73
C LEU A 107 2.48 11.47 11.94
N GLY A 108 2.19 12.76 11.82
CA GLY A 108 2.30 13.72 12.93
C GLY A 108 1.35 13.44 14.09
N THR A 109 0.19 12.85 13.81
CA THR A 109 -0.88 12.60 14.78
C THR A 109 -1.14 11.13 15.09
N ASN A 110 -0.42 10.21 14.43
CA ASN A 110 -0.62 8.75 14.56
C ASN A 110 0.69 8.00 14.84
N GLN A 111 1.56 8.54 15.67
CA GLN A 111 2.89 7.98 15.95
C GLN A 111 2.83 6.62 16.68
N ASP A 112 1.74 6.36 17.39
CA ASP A 112 1.52 5.13 18.16
C ASP A 112 0.78 4.04 17.36
N ALA A 113 0.35 4.33 16.13
CA ALA A 113 -0.28 3.33 15.27
C ALA A 113 0.71 2.19 14.94
N ARG A 114 0.22 0.96 14.87
CA ARG A 114 1.04 -0.22 14.58
C ARG A 114 0.35 -1.12 13.58
N PHE A 115 1.12 -1.58 12.58
CA PHE A 115 0.63 -2.36 11.45
C PHE A 115 1.41 -3.65 11.25
N ASP A 116 0.71 -4.67 10.77
CA ASP A 116 1.29 -5.95 10.35
C ASP A 116 1.87 -5.86 8.94
N LEU A 117 1.32 -4.95 8.10
CA LEU A 117 1.75 -4.74 6.73
C LEU A 117 1.57 -3.27 6.34
N ILE A 118 2.57 -2.69 5.67
CA ILE A 118 2.50 -1.34 5.13
C ILE A 118 2.81 -1.39 3.62
N PHE A 119 1.90 -0.87 2.80
CA PHE A 119 2.15 -0.58 1.39
C PHE A 119 2.61 0.87 1.21
N VAL A 120 3.67 1.06 0.45
CA VAL A 120 4.24 2.36 0.12
C VAL A 120 4.45 2.42 -1.40
N ASP A 121 3.50 3.02 -2.12
CA ASP A 121 3.51 3.19 -3.58
C ASP A 121 3.41 4.69 -3.95
N PRO A 122 4.45 5.50 -3.63
CA PRO A 122 4.42 6.95 -3.84
C PRO A 122 4.50 7.29 -5.33
N PRO A 123 4.03 8.47 -5.76
CA PRO A 123 4.26 8.98 -7.11
C PRO A 123 5.76 8.99 -7.44
N TYR A 124 6.17 8.33 -8.53
CA TYR A 124 7.58 8.09 -8.88
C TYR A 124 8.44 9.35 -8.96
N TYR A 125 7.88 10.48 -9.40
CA TYR A 125 8.61 11.75 -9.50
C TYR A 125 8.91 12.42 -8.15
N GLN A 126 8.42 11.87 -7.04
CA GLN A 126 8.60 12.41 -5.69
C GLN A 126 9.31 11.46 -4.72
N ILE A 127 9.82 10.32 -5.18
CA ILE A 127 10.32 9.28 -4.29
C ILE A 127 11.45 9.78 -3.37
N LEU A 128 12.37 10.60 -3.88
CA LEU A 128 13.44 11.20 -3.09
C LEU A 128 12.93 12.19 -2.03
N GLN A 129 11.82 12.89 -2.31
CA GLN A 129 11.18 13.80 -1.36
C GLN A 129 10.45 13.05 -0.24
N HIS A 130 10.14 11.76 -0.44
CA HIS A 130 9.44 10.93 0.53
C HIS A 130 10.36 10.05 1.38
N PHE A 131 11.68 10.12 1.19
CA PHE A 131 12.63 9.26 1.92
C PHE A 131 12.44 9.32 3.44
N SER A 132 12.45 10.52 4.02
CA SER A 132 12.19 10.71 5.45
C SER A 132 10.79 10.25 5.89
N THR A 133 9.81 10.29 4.98
CA THR A 133 8.44 9.79 5.23
C THR A 133 8.44 8.26 5.26
N VAL A 134 9.17 7.62 4.36
CA VAL A 134 9.31 6.15 4.32
C VAL A 134 10.00 5.64 5.58
N GLU A 135 11.08 6.30 6.03
CA GLU A 135 11.75 5.95 7.30
C GLU A 135 10.79 6.01 8.49
N ARG A 136 9.97 7.06 8.57
CA ARG A 136 8.97 7.18 9.63
C ARG A 136 7.87 6.11 9.55
N LEU A 137 7.50 5.67 8.33
CA LEU A 137 6.57 4.57 8.16
C LEU A 137 7.12 3.25 8.70
N PHE A 138 8.44 3.02 8.65
CA PHE A 138 9.06 1.84 9.27
C PHE A 138 8.84 1.77 10.78
N SER A 139 8.81 2.92 11.48
CA SER A 139 8.57 2.93 12.92
C SER A 139 7.18 2.41 13.30
N LEU A 140 6.22 2.47 12.38
CA LEU A 140 4.85 1.98 12.58
C LEU A 140 4.68 0.47 12.36
N LEU A 141 5.71 -0.23 11.89
CA LEU A 141 5.68 -1.68 11.80
C LEU A 141 5.74 -2.32 13.18
N LYS A 142 4.90 -3.30 13.42
CA LYS A 142 5.06 -4.23 14.55
C LYS A 142 6.37 -5.02 14.40
N PRO A 143 6.96 -5.56 15.47
CA PRO A 143 8.04 -6.54 15.36
C PRO A 143 7.64 -7.69 14.42
N GLY A 144 8.53 -8.10 13.51
CA GLY A 144 8.25 -9.12 12.50
C GLY A 144 7.40 -8.69 11.31
N ALA A 145 6.82 -7.49 11.34
CA ALA A 145 5.91 -6.99 10.29
C ALA A 145 6.64 -6.59 8.99
N LEU A 146 5.88 -6.47 7.90
CA LEU A 146 6.39 -6.31 6.54
C LEU A 146 6.02 -4.95 5.95
N MET A 147 6.96 -4.35 5.21
CA MET A 147 6.69 -3.23 4.31
C MET A 147 6.95 -3.63 2.86
N VAL A 148 6.05 -3.26 1.97
CA VAL A 148 6.19 -3.36 0.51
C VAL A 148 6.37 -1.97 -0.05
N LEU A 149 7.55 -1.67 -0.59
CA LEU A 149 7.89 -0.41 -1.21
C LEU A 149 8.00 -0.58 -2.73
N SER A 150 7.25 0.23 -3.46
CA SER A 150 7.31 0.35 -4.92
C SER A 150 8.29 1.46 -5.29
N LYS A 151 9.22 1.15 -6.21
CA LYS A 151 10.21 2.10 -6.74
C LYS A 151 10.23 2.07 -8.27
N PRO A 152 10.67 3.16 -8.95
CA PRO A 152 11.00 3.08 -10.37
C PRO A 152 12.10 2.06 -10.63
N GLY A 153 12.02 1.32 -11.73
CA GLY A 153 12.95 0.24 -12.06
C GLY A 153 14.40 0.65 -12.34
N THR A 154 14.67 1.95 -12.46
CA THR A 154 16.01 2.52 -12.64
C THR A 154 16.68 2.91 -11.31
N CYS A 155 15.98 2.84 -10.18
CA CYS A 155 16.54 3.14 -8.87
C CYS A 155 17.30 1.92 -8.34
N GLU A 156 18.58 1.81 -8.69
CA GLU A 156 19.49 0.80 -8.15
C GLU A 156 19.92 1.13 -6.71
N GLU A 157 19.57 2.31 -6.19
CA GLU A 157 20.16 2.85 -4.98
C GLU A 157 19.19 2.95 -3.83
N GLU A 158 19.81 2.77 -2.68
CA GLU A 158 19.34 2.97 -1.32
C GLU A 158 18.33 1.96 -0.82
N VAL A 159 18.88 0.80 -0.52
CA VAL A 159 18.40 -0.01 0.60
C VAL A 159 18.40 0.91 1.81
N ILE A 160 17.23 1.19 2.38
CA ILE A 160 17.13 1.90 3.65
C ILE A 160 17.87 1.05 4.68
N ILE A 161 19.08 1.46 5.03
CA ILE A 161 19.90 0.77 6.02
C ILE A 161 19.46 1.26 7.39
N ASN A 162 18.49 0.58 7.96
CA ASN A 162 18.16 0.70 9.37
C ASN A 162 18.56 -0.62 10.04
N GLN A 163 19.22 -0.57 11.19
CA GLN A 163 19.68 -1.76 11.91
C GLN A 163 18.54 -2.71 12.29
N ASP A 164 17.32 -2.19 12.40
CA ASP A 164 16.12 -2.95 12.76
C ASP A 164 15.35 -3.54 11.57
N ILE A 165 15.87 -3.39 10.34
CA ILE A 165 15.16 -3.77 9.13
C ILE A 165 16.02 -4.69 8.27
N VAL A 166 15.39 -5.74 7.74
CA VAL A 166 15.99 -6.68 6.80
C VAL A 166 15.29 -6.60 5.45
N VAL A 167 16.06 -6.51 4.37
CA VAL A 167 15.53 -6.70 3.01
C VAL A 167 15.23 -8.18 2.82
N VAL A 168 13.95 -8.50 2.63
CA VAL A 168 13.49 -9.89 2.44
C VAL A 168 13.53 -10.26 0.98
N ASP A 169 13.16 -9.34 0.09
CA ASP A 169 13.09 -9.57 -1.34
C ASP A 169 13.21 -8.24 -2.10
N ASN A 170 13.75 -8.30 -3.32
CA ASN A 170 13.85 -7.15 -4.21
C ASN A 170 13.69 -7.65 -5.66
N ARG A 171 12.53 -7.40 -6.26
CA ARG A 171 12.18 -7.92 -7.60
C ARG A 171 11.81 -6.83 -8.56
N ARG A 172 12.34 -6.93 -9.76
CA ARG A 172 12.03 -6.03 -10.86
C ARG A 172 10.93 -6.58 -11.76
N TYR A 173 9.93 -5.75 -12.05
CA TYR A 173 8.82 -6.03 -12.96
C TYR A 173 8.73 -4.91 -14.02
N GLY A 174 9.47 -5.05 -15.11
CA GLY A 174 9.57 -4.00 -16.14
C GLY A 174 10.19 -2.73 -15.55
N ASN A 175 9.43 -1.64 -15.51
CA ASN A 175 9.86 -0.35 -14.94
C ASN A 175 9.52 -0.19 -13.45
N LEU A 176 9.10 -1.26 -12.78
CA LEU A 176 8.74 -1.28 -11.37
C LEU A 176 9.71 -2.20 -10.62
N THR A 177 10.26 -1.73 -9.54
CA THR A 177 10.96 -2.56 -8.55
C THR A 177 10.12 -2.60 -7.27
N LEU A 178 9.91 -3.81 -6.76
CA LEU A 178 9.24 -4.08 -5.50
C LEU A 178 10.27 -4.52 -4.48
N ALA A 179 10.43 -3.74 -3.44
CA ALA A 179 11.30 -4.06 -2.32
C ALA A 179 10.46 -4.44 -1.10
N LEU A 180 10.74 -5.58 -0.52
CA LEU A 180 10.10 -6.10 0.68
C LEU A 180 11.06 -5.99 1.85
N TYR A 181 10.62 -5.32 2.89
CA TYR A 181 11.40 -5.08 4.12
C TYR A 181 10.66 -5.68 5.31
N ARG A 182 11.38 -6.38 6.17
CA ARG A 182 10.83 -6.92 7.42
C ARG A 182 11.49 -6.25 8.62
N LYS A 183 10.66 -5.80 9.57
CA LYS A 183 11.17 -5.33 10.85
C LYS A 183 11.63 -6.53 11.67
N LYS A 184 12.81 -6.45 12.29
CA LYS A 184 13.29 -7.48 13.20
C LYS A 184 12.35 -7.64 14.39
N SER A 185 12.29 -8.85 14.91
CA SER A 185 11.52 -9.18 16.12
C SER A 185 12.16 -8.63 17.37
#